data_3e4bd1908b163afa1bff31dc206c17c8
#
_entry.id   3e4bd1908b163afa1bff31dc206c17c8
#
_cell.length_a   1.000
_cell.length_b   1.000
_cell.length_c   1.000
_cell.angle_alpha   90.00
_cell.angle_beta   90.00
_cell.angle_gamma   90.00
#
_symmetry.space_group_name_H-M   'P 1'
#
loop_
_entity.id
_entity.type
_entity.pdbx_description
1 polymer ?
#
loop_
_entity_poly.entity_id
_entity_poly.type
_entity_poly.pdbx_seq_one_letter_code
_entity_poly.pdbx_strand_id
1 'polypeptide(L)'
;ERGKAYKALLDAINRHGFRTDLTSGESRQKYSARGIVAEFFGVTEYEIRKAVKLAQLIPPLAEIVENEPKKLNLACADLIADYDEAAQTAFIEMCQINGYALNKQTMSFIQMQCPPPTADRQAIYTAWREARAKAAQRAQTLPKKLSFDRKRFAPYLSKFRSDREIEDLFLLFLKQHTGLP
;
A
#
# COMPACT_ATOMS: atom_id res chain seq x y z
N GLU A 1 3.68 -14.04 -14.48
CA GLU A 1 4.49 -15.19 -14.95
C GLU A 1 5.44 -15.67 -13.85
N ARG A 2 6.41 -14.85 -13.36
CA ARG A 2 7.42 -15.27 -12.35
C ARG A 2 6.79 -15.85 -11.07
N GLY A 3 5.73 -15.22 -10.54
CA GLY A 3 5.05 -15.70 -9.33
C GLY A 3 4.43 -17.07 -9.48
N LYS A 4 3.90 -17.40 -10.65
CA LYS A 4 3.36 -18.73 -10.96
C LYS A 4 4.47 -19.78 -11.01
N ALA A 5 5.61 -19.46 -11.61
CA ALA A 5 6.78 -20.33 -11.66
C ALA A 5 7.32 -20.62 -10.24
N TYR A 6 7.46 -19.59 -9.39
CA TYR A 6 7.88 -19.75 -8.01
C TYR A 6 6.92 -20.63 -7.20
N LYS A 7 5.61 -20.40 -7.39
CA LYS A 7 4.58 -21.21 -6.72
C LYS A 7 4.67 -22.68 -7.16
N ALA A 8 4.78 -22.95 -8.46
CA ALA A 8 4.89 -24.30 -8.97
C ALA A 8 6.10 -25.06 -8.39
N LEU A 9 7.27 -24.40 -8.29
CA LEU A 9 8.45 -24.99 -7.70
C LEU A 9 8.31 -25.20 -6.19
N LEU A 10 7.73 -24.23 -5.46
CA LEU A 10 7.43 -24.37 -4.04
C LEU A 10 6.49 -25.56 -3.77
N ASP A 11 5.44 -25.69 -4.57
CA ASP A 11 4.48 -26.79 -4.45
C ASP A 11 5.14 -28.14 -4.77
N ALA A 12 6.07 -28.19 -5.74
CA ALA A 12 6.85 -29.37 -6.03
C ALA A 12 7.77 -29.78 -4.86
N ILE A 13 8.51 -28.83 -4.31
CA ILE A 13 9.39 -29.07 -3.14
C ILE A 13 8.58 -29.55 -1.93
N ASN A 14 7.43 -28.92 -1.66
CA ASN A 14 6.57 -29.28 -0.54
C ASN A 14 5.93 -30.68 -0.70
N ARG A 15 5.53 -31.06 -1.95
CA ARG A 15 4.95 -32.40 -2.23
C ARG A 15 5.97 -33.52 -2.13
N HIS A 16 7.21 -33.30 -2.56
CA HIS A 16 8.26 -34.29 -2.48
C HIS A 16 8.81 -34.51 -1.09
N GLY A 17 8.27 -33.80 -0.07
CA GLY A 17 8.68 -33.90 1.31
C GLY A 17 10.19 -33.91 1.37
N PHE A 18 10.81 -32.74 1.33
CA PHE A 18 12.22 -32.63 1.68
C PHE A 18 12.36 -33.06 3.13
N ARG A 19 12.47 -34.39 3.31
CA ARG A 19 12.83 -35.01 4.59
C ARG A 19 14.19 -34.47 4.95
N THR A 20 14.22 -33.53 5.88
CA THR A 20 15.42 -33.04 6.54
C THR A 20 16.04 -34.07 7.50
N ASP A 21 15.76 -35.37 7.28
CA ASP A 21 16.21 -36.51 8.12
C ASP A 21 17.51 -37.12 7.63
N LEU A 22 18.23 -36.47 6.70
CA LEU A 22 19.61 -36.90 6.42
C LEU A 22 20.49 -36.48 7.56
N THR A 23 20.54 -37.39 8.55
CA THR A 23 21.54 -37.50 9.58
C THR A 23 22.95 -37.43 9.01
N SER A 24 23.55 -36.26 9.06
CA SER A 24 24.99 -36.13 9.28
C SER A 24 25.25 -34.76 9.91
N GLY A 25 25.84 -34.81 11.10
CA GLY A 25 26.08 -33.63 11.92
C GLY A 25 27.10 -32.73 11.28
N GLU A 26 26.65 -31.60 10.83
CA GLU A 26 27.38 -30.33 10.77
C GLU A 26 26.41 -29.26 10.25
N SER A 27 26.18 -28.25 11.09
CA SER A 27 25.38 -27.02 10.86
C SER A 27 24.03 -27.19 10.16
N ARG A 28 22.98 -27.38 10.97
CA ARG A 28 21.57 -27.29 10.59
C ARG A 28 21.19 -25.85 10.19
N GLN A 29 21.57 -25.40 9.01
CA GLN A 29 20.82 -24.35 8.35
C GLN A 29 19.52 -25.00 7.87
N LYS A 30 18.40 -24.74 8.57
CA LYS A 30 17.07 -25.11 8.11
C LYS A 30 16.78 -24.33 6.83
N TYR A 31 17.10 -24.89 5.68
CA TYR A 31 16.67 -24.33 4.40
C TYR A 31 15.16 -24.43 4.32
N SER A 32 14.49 -23.28 4.37
CA SER A 32 13.06 -23.24 4.08
C SER A 32 12.85 -23.57 2.58
N ALA A 33 11.71 -24.16 2.22
CA ALA A 33 11.39 -24.36 0.81
C ALA A 33 11.53 -23.06 0.00
N ARG A 34 11.18 -21.91 0.61
CA ARG A 34 11.39 -20.59 0.00
C ARG A 34 12.87 -20.23 -0.16
N GLY A 35 13.70 -20.58 0.80
CA GLY A 35 15.15 -20.36 0.71
C GLY A 35 15.76 -21.11 -0.47
N ILE A 36 15.38 -22.36 -0.67
CA ILE A 36 15.83 -23.18 -1.81
C ILE A 36 15.41 -22.53 -3.14
N VAL A 37 14.15 -22.09 -3.24
CA VAL A 37 13.64 -21.40 -4.44
C VAL A 37 14.35 -20.07 -4.67
N ALA A 38 14.59 -19.32 -3.60
CA ALA A 38 15.28 -18.03 -3.65
C ALA A 38 16.72 -18.19 -4.14
N GLU A 39 17.44 -19.17 -3.63
CA GLU A 39 18.79 -19.51 -4.07
C GLU A 39 18.82 -19.94 -5.54
N PHE A 40 17.90 -20.82 -5.93
CA PHE A 40 17.79 -21.29 -7.32
C PHE A 40 17.58 -20.18 -8.35
N PHE A 41 16.78 -19.18 -8.01
CA PHE A 41 16.48 -18.03 -8.89
C PHE A 41 17.38 -16.81 -8.67
N GLY A 42 18.27 -16.82 -7.69
CA GLY A 42 19.15 -15.70 -7.35
C GLY A 42 18.38 -14.47 -6.82
N VAL A 43 17.29 -14.69 -6.08
CA VAL A 43 16.41 -13.66 -5.52
C VAL A 43 16.25 -13.86 -4.01
N THR A 44 15.64 -12.89 -3.32
CA THR A 44 15.37 -12.99 -1.88
C THR A 44 14.09 -13.79 -1.59
N GLU A 45 13.99 -14.42 -0.42
CA GLU A 45 12.75 -15.07 0.03
C GLU A 45 11.56 -14.09 0.09
N TYR A 46 11.85 -12.82 0.37
CA TYR A 46 10.84 -11.77 0.37
C TYR A 46 10.25 -11.52 -1.02
N GLU A 47 11.09 -11.49 -2.06
CA GLU A 47 10.66 -11.37 -3.46
C GLU A 47 9.85 -12.58 -3.91
N ILE A 48 10.26 -13.79 -3.53
CA ILE A 48 9.49 -15.02 -3.78
C ILE A 48 8.11 -14.90 -3.16
N ARG A 49 8.03 -14.54 -1.86
CA ARG A 49 6.76 -14.39 -1.15
C ARG A 49 5.84 -13.39 -1.83
N LYS A 50 6.36 -12.21 -2.19
CA LYS A 50 5.59 -11.18 -2.89
C LYS A 50 5.12 -11.62 -4.26
N ALA A 51 5.99 -12.21 -5.06
CA ALA A 51 5.64 -12.67 -6.40
C ALA A 51 4.57 -13.77 -6.37
N VAL A 52 4.68 -14.73 -5.44
CA VAL A 52 3.68 -15.79 -5.24
C VAL A 52 2.34 -15.20 -4.80
N LYS A 53 2.36 -14.22 -3.91
CA LYS A 53 1.14 -13.55 -3.45
C LYS A 53 0.46 -12.78 -4.57
N LEU A 54 1.21 -11.99 -5.34
CA LEU A 54 0.67 -11.27 -6.51
C LEU A 54 0.16 -12.20 -7.62
N ALA A 55 0.67 -13.42 -7.71
CA ALA A 55 0.15 -14.44 -8.63
C ALA A 55 -1.24 -14.98 -8.26
N GLN A 56 -1.78 -14.62 -7.09
CA GLN A 56 -3.14 -14.92 -6.66
C GLN A 56 -4.16 -13.87 -7.14
N LEU A 57 -3.69 -12.77 -7.72
CA LEU A 57 -4.58 -11.79 -8.34
C LEU A 57 -5.25 -12.39 -9.58
N ILE A 58 -6.53 -12.05 -9.74
CA ILE A 58 -7.24 -12.36 -10.99
C ILE A 58 -6.60 -11.60 -12.16
N PRO A 59 -6.62 -12.16 -13.38
CA PRO A 59 -5.91 -11.58 -14.53
C PRO A 59 -6.17 -10.08 -14.77
N PRO A 60 -7.42 -9.58 -14.70
CA PRO A 60 -7.67 -8.15 -14.91
C PRO A 60 -6.99 -7.23 -13.90
N LEU A 61 -6.88 -7.65 -12.62
CA LEU A 61 -6.17 -6.86 -11.61
C LEU A 61 -4.66 -6.90 -11.81
N ALA A 62 -4.11 -8.05 -12.19
CA ALA A 62 -2.70 -8.18 -12.53
C ALA A 62 -2.32 -7.27 -13.70
N GLU A 63 -3.17 -7.18 -14.72
CA GLU A 63 -2.99 -6.30 -15.87
C GLU A 63 -3.01 -4.81 -15.47
N ILE A 64 -3.92 -4.40 -14.58
CA ILE A 64 -3.96 -3.02 -14.06
C ILE A 64 -2.67 -2.69 -13.29
N VAL A 65 -2.16 -3.63 -12.49
CA VAL A 65 -0.90 -3.42 -11.74
C VAL A 65 0.29 -3.21 -12.68
N GLU A 66 0.34 -3.94 -13.79
CA GLU A 66 1.43 -3.85 -14.76
C GLU A 66 1.33 -2.59 -15.63
N ASN A 67 0.16 -2.29 -16.14
CA ASN A 67 -0.04 -1.23 -17.13
C ASN A 67 -0.40 0.12 -16.53
N GLU A 68 -1.08 0.14 -15.37
CA GLU A 68 -1.59 1.35 -14.75
C GLU A 68 -1.24 1.46 -13.24
N PRO A 69 0.06 1.46 -12.89
CA PRO A 69 0.50 1.43 -11.48
C PRO A 69 0.06 2.68 -10.67
N LYS A 70 -0.38 3.73 -11.36
CA LYS A 70 -1.00 4.91 -10.72
C LYS A 70 -2.41 4.64 -10.22
N LYS A 71 -3.15 3.72 -10.85
CA LYS A 71 -4.50 3.32 -10.42
C LYS A 71 -4.43 2.26 -9.30
N LEU A 72 -3.56 1.27 -9.47
CA LEU A 72 -3.36 0.18 -8.53
C LEU A 72 -1.87 -0.08 -8.32
N ASN A 73 -1.34 0.40 -7.21
CA ASN A 73 0.06 0.17 -6.86
C ASN A 73 0.27 -1.21 -6.22
N LEU A 74 1.53 -1.69 -6.25
CA LEU A 74 1.92 -2.99 -5.70
C LEU A 74 1.54 -3.20 -4.23
N ALA A 75 1.53 -2.14 -3.42
CA ALA A 75 1.17 -2.25 -2.00
C ALA A 75 -0.33 -2.52 -1.80
N CYS A 76 -1.19 -1.93 -2.65
CA CYS A 76 -2.62 -2.21 -2.65
C CYS A 76 -2.92 -3.59 -3.26
N ALA A 77 -2.23 -3.95 -4.34
CA ALA A 77 -2.33 -5.26 -4.97
C ALA A 77 -1.98 -6.40 -4.01
N ASP A 78 -0.95 -6.22 -3.19
CA ASP A 78 -0.56 -7.17 -2.12
C ASP A 78 -1.68 -7.39 -1.10
N LEU A 79 -2.43 -6.34 -0.76
CA LEU A 79 -3.58 -6.44 0.15
C LEU A 79 -4.81 -7.08 -0.52
N ILE A 80 -5.03 -6.80 -1.80
CA ILE A 80 -6.14 -7.39 -2.57
C ILE A 80 -5.93 -8.87 -2.82
N ALA A 81 -4.68 -9.32 -2.98
CA ALA A 81 -4.34 -10.72 -3.19
C ALA A 81 -4.73 -11.65 -2.01
N ASP A 82 -5.07 -11.10 -0.84
CA ASP A 82 -5.59 -11.89 0.29
C ASP A 82 -7.08 -12.25 0.14
N TYR A 83 -7.79 -11.60 -0.78
CA TYR A 83 -9.20 -11.87 -1.04
C TYR A 83 -9.39 -13.00 -2.07
N ASP A 84 -10.52 -13.68 -2.00
CA ASP A 84 -10.94 -14.65 -3.02
C ASP A 84 -11.29 -13.97 -4.36
N GLU A 85 -11.43 -14.75 -5.43
CA GLU A 85 -11.69 -14.22 -6.78
C GLU A 85 -12.99 -13.41 -6.85
N ALA A 86 -14.02 -13.82 -6.10
CA ALA A 86 -15.31 -13.14 -6.09
C ALA A 86 -15.19 -11.74 -5.48
N ALA A 87 -14.51 -11.62 -4.35
CA ALA A 87 -14.26 -10.33 -3.70
C ALA A 87 -13.29 -9.47 -4.52
N GLN A 88 -12.29 -10.06 -5.19
CA GLN A 88 -11.35 -9.34 -6.05
C GLN A 88 -12.05 -8.61 -7.22
N THR A 89 -13.15 -9.14 -7.75
CA THR A 89 -13.90 -8.47 -8.84
C THR A 89 -14.41 -7.10 -8.45
N ALA A 90 -14.76 -6.86 -7.17
CA ALA A 90 -15.20 -5.56 -6.70
C ALA A 90 -14.12 -4.46 -6.87
N PHE A 91 -12.85 -4.83 -6.72
CA PHE A 91 -11.74 -3.89 -6.85
C PHE A 91 -11.46 -3.47 -8.29
N ILE A 92 -11.80 -4.31 -9.29
CA ILE A 92 -11.67 -3.94 -10.72
C ILE A 92 -12.51 -2.69 -11.00
N GLU A 93 -13.77 -2.69 -10.58
CA GLU A 93 -14.69 -1.57 -10.82
C GLU A 93 -14.19 -0.29 -10.15
N MET A 94 -13.63 -0.39 -8.95
CA MET A 94 -13.03 0.76 -8.26
C MET A 94 -11.84 1.35 -9.03
N CYS A 95 -11.00 0.50 -9.63
CA CYS A 95 -9.87 0.94 -10.44
C CYS A 95 -10.31 1.56 -11.78
N GLN A 96 -11.50 1.22 -12.28
CA GLN A 96 -12.05 1.78 -13.52
C GLN A 96 -12.68 3.17 -13.34
N ILE A 97 -12.94 3.60 -12.11
CA ILE A 97 -13.49 4.93 -11.84
C ILE A 97 -12.42 5.99 -12.15
N ASN A 98 -12.71 6.87 -13.10
CA ASN A 98 -11.82 7.91 -13.56
C ASN A 98 -11.34 8.83 -12.41
N GLY A 99 -10.04 9.12 -12.41
CA GLY A 99 -9.43 10.02 -11.44
C GLY A 99 -9.29 9.45 -10.04
N TYR A 100 -9.55 8.15 -9.84
CA TYR A 100 -9.41 7.50 -8.56
C TYR A 100 -8.29 6.45 -8.58
N ALA A 101 -7.41 6.51 -7.57
CA ALA A 101 -6.40 5.50 -7.32
C ALA A 101 -6.63 4.88 -5.93
N LEU A 102 -6.56 3.56 -5.85
CA LEU A 102 -6.56 2.86 -4.57
C LEU A 102 -5.27 3.16 -3.82
N ASN A 103 -5.40 3.61 -2.59
CA ASN A 103 -4.26 3.87 -1.71
C ASN A 103 -4.27 2.95 -0.49
N LYS A 104 -3.13 2.82 0.16
CA LYS A 104 -2.95 1.92 1.31
C LYS A 104 -3.92 2.22 2.46
N GLN A 105 -4.24 3.49 2.72
CA GLN A 105 -5.15 3.87 3.80
C GLN A 105 -6.58 3.39 3.52
N THR A 106 -7.06 3.59 2.28
CA THR A 106 -8.35 3.09 1.82
C THR A 106 -8.41 1.57 1.90
N MET A 107 -7.37 0.88 1.43
CA MET A 107 -7.30 -0.59 1.49
C MET A 107 -7.30 -1.11 2.93
N SER A 108 -6.49 -0.50 3.82
CA SER A 108 -6.49 -0.89 5.24
C SER A 108 -7.85 -0.68 5.90
N PHE A 109 -8.57 0.39 5.54
CA PHE A 109 -9.93 0.61 6.03
C PHE A 109 -10.91 -0.45 5.52
N ILE A 110 -10.84 -0.81 4.23
CA ILE A 110 -11.66 -1.88 3.64
C ILE A 110 -11.38 -3.21 4.35
N GLN A 111 -10.12 -3.59 4.54
CA GLN A 111 -9.77 -4.83 5.22
C GLN A 111 -10.23 -4.89 6.67
N MET A 112 -10.28 -3.75 7.36
CA MET A 112 -10.79 -3.69 8.73
C MET A 112 -12.31 -3.92 8.79
N GLN A 113 -13.07 -3.43 7.81
CA GLN A 113 -14.52 -3.59 7.73
C GLN A 113 -14.95 -4.92 7.08
N CYS A 114 -14.18 -5.36 6.11
CA CYS A 114 -14.43 -6.55 5.29
C CYS A 114 -13.15 -7.39 5.27
N PRO A 115 -12.87 -8.18 6.31
CA PRO A 115 -11.65 -8.97 6.39
C PRO A 115 -11.60 -10.05 5.30
N PRO A 116 -10.40 -10.31 4.70
CA PRO A 116 -10.23 -11.40 3.78
C PRO A 116 -10.36 -12.77 4.48
N PRO A 117 -10.54 -13.89 3.76
CA PRO A 117 -10.49 -13.99 2.31
C PRO A 117 -11.82 -13.66 1.62
N THR A 118 -12.93 -13.90 2.25
CA THR A 118 -14.26 -13.79 1.64
C THR A 118 -14.95 -12.54 2.14
N ALA A 119 -15.38 -11.68 1.23
CA ALA A 119 -16.14 -10.50 1.57
C ALA A 119 -17.19 -10.22 0.49
N ASP A 120 -18.38 -9.80 0.93
CA ASP A 120 -19.44 -9.43 0.03
C ASP A 120 -19.07 -8.16 -0.77
N ARG A 121 -19.36 -8.20 -2.07
CA ARG A 121 -19.10 -7.09 -2.99
C ARG A 121 -19.71 -5.77 -2.52
N GLN A 122 -20.97 -5.82 -2.05
CA GLN A 122 -21.66 -4.64 -1.59
C GLN A 122 -21.04 -4.07 -0.31
N ALA A 123 -20.60 -4.93 0.60
CA ALA A 123 -19.88 -4.53 1.81
C ALA A 123 -18.55 -3.84 1.48
N ILE A 124 -17.77 -4.39 0.55
CA ILE A 124 -16.52 -3.77 0.07
C ILE A 124 -16.80 -2.38 -0.53
N TYR A 125 -17.86 -2.26 -1.34
CA TYR A 125 -18.25 -0.99 -1.94
C TYR A 125 -18.66 0.06 -0.91
N THR A 126 -19.40 -0.36 0.11
CA THR A 126 -19.82 0.51 1.21
C THR A 126 -18.61 0.99 2.02
N ALA A 127 -17.71 0.09 2.40
CA ALA A 127 -16.47 0.42 3.10
C ALA A 127 -15.59 1.39 2.29
N TRP A 128 -15.50 1.19 0.98
CA TRP A 128 -14.78 2.10 0.09
C TRP A 128 -15.39 3.51 0.05
N ARG A 129 -16.72 3.62 -0.05
CA ARG A 129 -17.42 4.92 0.00
C ARG A 129 -17.17 5.65 1.31
N GLU A 130 -17.25 4.95 2.43
CA GLU A 130 -16.96 5.51 3.76
C GLU A 130 -15.51 5.98 3.87
N ALA A 131 -14.55 5.20 3.38
CA ALA A 131 -13.15 5.59 3.37
C ALA A 131 -12.93 6.89 2.59
N ARG A 132 -13.60 7.04 1.43
CA ARG A 132 -13.56 8.28 0.63
C ARG A 132 -14.18 9.47 1.36
N ALA A 133 -15.34 9.29 1.97
CA ALA A 133 -16.00 10.34 2.73
C ALA A 133 -15.13 10.84 3.89
N LYS A 134 -14.52 9.93 4.64
CA LYS A 134 -13.56 10.26 5.71
C LYS A 134 -12.32 10.98 5.18
N ALA A 135 -11.79 10.58 4.02
CA ALA A 135 -10.66 11.27 3.39
C ALA A 135 -11.03 12.68 2.95
N ALA A 136 -12.21 12.88 2.37
CA ALA A 136 -12.72 14.19 1.96
C ALA A 136 -12.93 15.12 3.17
N GLN A 137 -13.50 14.62 4.27
CA GLN A 137 -13.63 15.38 5.51
C GLN A 137 -12.28 15.82 6.09
N ARG A 138 -11.27 14.92 6.07
CA ARG A 138 -9.91 15.26 6.52
C ARG A 138 -9.25 16.33 5.64
N ALA A 139 -9.50 16.29 4.33
CA ALA A 139 -8.99 17.30 3.40
C ALA A 139 -9.61 18.68 3.60
N GLN A 140 -10.84 18.74 4.14
CA GLN A 140 -11.53 20.01 4.47
C GLN A 140 -11.11 20.60 5.80
N THR A 141 -10.46 19.84 6.67
CA THR A 141 -9.91 20.41 7.91
C THR A 141 -8.65 21.21 7.60
N LEU A 142 -8.58 22.42 8.18
CA LEU A 142 -7.39 23.26 8.08
C LEU A 142 -6.14 22.46 8.50
N PRO A 143 -5.03 22.59 7.76
CA PRO A 143 -3.80 21.92 8.14
C PRO A 143 -3.36 22.36 9.53
N LYS A 144 -3.00 21.37 10.38
CA LYS A 144 -2.51 21.64 11.75
C LYS A 144 -1.23 22.49 11.78
N LYS A 145 -0.55 22.58 10.67
CA LYS A 145 0.69 23.34 10.48
C LYS A 145 0.67 23.98 9.10
N LEU A 146 0.89 25.28 9.04
CA LEU A 146 1.20 25.98 7.79
C LEU A 146 2.68 25.86 7.55
N SER A 147 3.07 25.43 6.35
CA SER A 147 4.47 25.40 5.91
C SER A 147 4.62 26.28 4.68
N PHE A 148 5.63 27.13 4.71
CA PHE A 148 5.95 28.02 3.61
C PHE A 148 7.28 27.58 2.95
N ASP A 149 7.39 27.77 1.63
CA ASP A 149 8.66 27.56 0.95
C ASP A 149 9.70 28.59 1.42
N ARG A 150 10.67 28.11 2.19
CA ARG A 150 11.71 28.96 2.79
C ARG A 150 12.45 29.80 1.75
N LYS A 151 12.65 29.30 0.53
CA LYS A 151 13.36 30.03 -0.52
C LYS A 151 12.61 31.29 -0.95
N ARG A 152 11.28 31.24 -1.02
CA ARG A 152 10.45 32.40 -1.39
C ARG A 152 10.42 33.45 -0.31
N PHE A 153 10.57 33.08 0.94
CA PHE A 153 10.47 33.97 2.09
C PHE A 153 11.84 34.37 2.64
N ALA A 154 12.94 33.74 2.20
CA ALA A 154 14.28 34.01 2.71
C ALA A 154 14.67 35.51 2.78
N PRO A 155 14.38 36.37 1.78
CA PRO A 155 14.72 37.79 1.82
C PRO A 155 14.02 38.55 2.97
N TYR A 156 12.85 38.07 3.37
CA TYR A 156 12.03 38.69 4.43
C TYR A 156 12.35 38.10 5.80
N LEU A 157 12.64 36.79 5.86
CA LEU A 157 12.90 36.07 7.11
C LEU A 157 14.23 36.45 7.75
N SER A 158 15.20 36.95 6.99
CA SER A 158 16.51 37.37 7.51
C SER A 158 16.46 38.51 8.53
N LYS A 159 15.34 39.23 8.61
CA LYS A 159 15.14 40.35 9.55
C LYS A 159 14.60 39.92 10.92
N PHE A 160 14.14 38.68 11.04
CA PHE A 160 13.54 38.16 12.28
C PHE A 160 14.55 37.31 13.05
N ARG A 161 14.49 37.38 14.37
CA ARG A 161 15.39 36.66 15.28
C ARG A 161 14.84 35.30 15.71
N SER A 162 13.52 35.11 15.59
CA SER A 162 12.85 33.87 16.02
C SER A 162 11.61 33.56 15.15
N ASP A 163 11.23 32.29 15.10
CA ASP A 163 10.00 31.84 14.43
C ASP A 163 8.75 32.47 15.08
N ARG A 164 8.80 32.75 16.37
CA ARG A 164 7.70 33.38 17.10
C ARG A 164 7.42 34.81 16.64
N GLU A 165 8.46 35.60 16.34
CA GLU A 165 8.29 36.93 15.77
C GLU A 165 7.61 36.89 14.41
N ILE A 166 7.91 35.87 13.61
CA ILE A 166 7.29 35.64 12.30
C ILE A 166 5.80 35.26 12.46
N GLU A 167 5.50 34.39 13.40
CA GLU A 167 4.13 34.00 13.72
C GLU A 167 3.29 35.18 14.21
N ASP A 168 3.83 36.00 15.10
CA ASP A 168 3.16 37.17 15.64
C ASP A 168 2.88 38.22 14.54
N LEU A 169 3.84 38.47 13.66
CA LEU A 169 3.65 39.34 12.49
C LEU A 169 2.56 38.81 11.56
N PHE A 170 2.58 37.50 11.28
CA PHE A 170 1.60 36.88 10.42
C PHE A 170 0.19 36.93 11.02
N LEU A 171 0.06 36.71 12.31
CA LEU A 171 -1.20 36.87 13.04
C LEU A 171 -1.72 38.31 12.98
N LEU A 172 -0.84 39.29 13.17
CA LEU A 172 -1.18 40.70 13.02
C LEU A 172 -1.69 41.04 11.63
N PHE A 173 -0.99 40.54 10.60
CA PHE A 173 -1.40 40.72 9.23
C PHE A 173 -2.78 40.08 8.93
N LEU A 174 -3.02 38.87 9.41
CA LEU A 174 -4.31 38.20 9.25
C LEU A 174 -5.45 38.99 9.95
N LYS A 175 -5.25 39.46 11.18
CA LYS A 175 -6.23 40.27 11.88
C LYS A 175 -6.59 41.54 11.12
N GLN A 176 -5.61 42.21 10.55
CA GLN A 176 -5.83 43.44 9.79
C GLN A 176 -6.60 43.23 8.48
N HIS A 177 -6.39 42.05 7.82
CA HIS A 177 -6.92 41.82 6.46
C HIS A 177 -8.12 40.91 6.41
N THR A 178 -8.41 40.13 7.46
CA THR A 178 -9.57 39.21 7.48
C THR A 178 -10.75 39.74 8.30
N GLY A 179 -10.59 40.83 9.04
CA GLY A 179 -11.66 41.35 9.91
C GLY A 179 -12.07 40.42 11.05
N LEU A 180 -11.29 39.36 11.29
CA LEU A 180 -11.49 38.44 12.40
C LEU A 180 -10.82 38.98 13.66
N PRO A 181 -11.45 38.86 14.87
CA PRO A 181 -10.91 39.36 16.14
C PRO A 181 -9.62 38.67 16.56
#